data_a5d6e4e4377caff94dea8fb3968311d8
#
_entry.id   a5d6e4e4377caff94dea8fb3968311d8
#
_cell.length_a   1.000
_cell.length_b   1.000
_cell.length_c   1.000
_cell.angle_alpha   90.00
_cell.angle_beta   90.00
_cell.angle_gamma   90.00
#
_symmetry.space_group_name_H-M   'P 1'
#
loop_
_entity.id
_entity.type
_entity.pdbx_description
1 polymer ?
#
loop_
_entity_poly.entity_id
_entity_poly.type
_entity_poly.pdbx_seq_one_letter_code
_entity_poly.pdbx_strand_id
1 'polypeptide(L)'
;IFAFRATDPKVMRAVADPVGPGNDAAIAEGADWADQVICAWGSHGAHLNRGAAVEAGLRVTAKPLFHLGLTQAGAPKHPLYIGYAVQPALWP
;
A
#
# COMPACT_ATOMS: atom_id res chain seq x y z
N ILE A 1 0.71 5.07 0.01
CA ILE A 1 1.17 4.92 1.38
C ILE A 1 2.20 5.96 1.78
N PHE A 2 2.65 6.73 0.81
CA PHE A 2 3.47 7.94 1.01
C PHE A 2 2.70 9.14 0.51
N ALA A 3 2.64 10.20 1.31
CA ALA A 3 1.96 11.43 0.94
C ALA A 3 2.80 12.29 -0.01
N PHE A 4 4.13 12.14 0.01
CA PHE A 4 5.03 12.90 -0.87
C PHE A 4 4.80 12.51 -2.33
N ARG A 5 4.59 13.50 -3.18
CA ARG A 5 4.30 13.30 -4.61
C ARG A 5 5.60 13.30 -5.41
N ALA A 6 5.93 12.16 -6.02
CA ALA A 6 7.08 12.04 -6.89
C ALA A 6 6.78 11.03 -8.01
N THR A 7 7.17 11.37 -9.23
CA THR A 7 7.06 10.45 -10.35
C THR A 7 8.13 9.37 -10.28
N ASP A 8 9.35 9.74 -9.85
CA ASP A 8 10.46 8.82 -9.67
C ASP A 8 10.56 8.39 -8.20
N PRO A 9 10.49 7.08 -7.91
CA PRO A 9 10.62 6.58 -6.54
C PRO A 9 11.93 6.98 -5.85
N LYS A 10 13.01 7.21 -6.62
CA LYS A 10 14.28 7.67 -6.07
C LYS A 10 14.16 9.04 -5.41
N VAL A 11 13.35 9.93 -5.98
CA VAL A 11 13.11 11.26 -5.40
C VAL A 11 12.35 11.10 -4.08
N MET A 12 11.34 10.26 -4.04
CA MET A 12 10.58 9.98 -2.82
C MET A 12 11.48 9.43 -1.72
N ARG A 13 12.39 8.50 -2.06
CA ARG A 13 13.29 7.89 -1.08
C ARG A 13 14.33 8.86 -0.53
N ALA A 14 14.67 9.91 -1.27
CA ALA A 14 15.62 10.93 -0.85
C ALA A 14 15.03 11.94 0.14
N VAL A 15 13.71 11.98 0.28
CA VAL A 15 13.03 12.92 1.19
C VAL A 15 13.08 12.40 2.64
N ALA A 16 13.30 13.29 3.59
CA ALA A 16 13.41 12.92 5.01
C ALA A 16 12.10 12.35 5.57
N ASP A 17 10.96 12.88 5.13
CA ASP A 17 9.64 12.38 5.59
C ASP A 17 8.68 12.27 4.39
N PRO A 18 8.80 11.20 3.57
CA PRO A 18 7.89 11.00 2.45
C PRO A 18 6.49 10.55 2.88
N VAL A 19 6.34 10.03 4.08
CA VAL A 19 5.06 9.56 4.61
C VAL A 19 4.10 10.72 4.82
N GLY A 20 4.58 11.81 5.39
CA GLY A 20 3.79 13.01 5.66
C GLY A 20 2.93 12.90 6.91
N PRO A 21 2.71 14.04 7.60
CA PRO A 21 1.85 14.06 8.78
C PRO A 21 0.38 13.82 8.38
N GLY A 22 -0.34 13.05 9.20
CA GLY A 22 -1.76 12.77 8.95
C GLY A 22 -2.04 11.72 7.89
N ASN A 23 -1.03 11.19 7.20
CA ASN A 23 -1.24 10.17 6.15
C ASN A 23 -1.83 8.87 6.72
N ASP A 24 -1.36 8.42 7.87
CA ASP A 24 -1.91 7.23 8.52
C ASP A 24 -3.38 7.39 8.89
N ALA A 25 -3.75 8.56 9.40
CA ALA A 25 -5.13 8.87 9.73
C ALA A 25 -6.01 8.88 8.48
N ALA A 26 -5.52 9.43 7.37
CA ALA A 26 -6.24 9.45 6.10
C ALA A 26 -6.45 8.02 5.54
N ILE A 27 -5.44 7.18 5.64
CA ILE A 27 -5.53 5.77 5.23
C ILE A 27 -6.56 5.02 6.08
N ALA A 28 -6.51 5.20 7.39
CA ALA A 28 -7.45 4.56 8.32
C ALA A 28 -8.90 5.00 8.06
N GLU A 29 -9.12 6.27 7.81
CA GLU A 29 -10.44 6.83 7.49
C GLU A 29 -10.97 6.25 6.18
N GLY A 30 -10.12 6.18 5.15
CA GLY A 30 -10.49 5.58 3.87
C GLY A 30 -10.84 4.10 4.01
N ALA A 31 -10.09 3.36 4.79
CA ALA A 31 -10.33 1.94 5.05
C ALA A 31 -11.64 1.70 5.81
N ASP A 32 -11.95 2.57 6.77
CA ASP A 32 -13.20 2.49 7.53
C ASP A 32 -14.43 2.71 6.63
N TRP A 33 -14.30 3.63 5.69
CA TRP A 33 -15.37 3.96 4.74
C TRP A 33 -15.55 2.89 3.65
N ALA A 34 -14.48 2.22 3.24
CA ALA A 34 -14.50 1.28 2.13
C ALA A 34 -15.13 -0.07 2.49
N ASP A 35 -15.76 -0.73 1.51
CA ASP A 35 -16.26 -2.11 1.67
C ASP A 35 -15.15 -3.14 1.55
N GLN A 36 -14.15 -2.85 0.72
CA GLN A 36 -12.96 -3.68 0.54
C GLN A 36 -11.73 -2.81 0.42
N VAL A 37 -10.56 -3.36 0.81
CA VAL A 37 -9.28 -2.69 0.68
C VAL A 37 -8.38 -3.53 -0.21
N ILE A 38 -7.90 -2.94 -1.31
CA ILE A 38 -6.95 -3.57 -2.21
C ILE A 38 -5.57 -2.96 -1.97
N CYS A 39 -4.60 -3.80 -1.59
CA CYS A 39 -3.23 -3.39 -1.35
C CYS A 39 -2.42 -3.56 -2.63
N ALA A 40 -1.72 -2.52 -3.06
CA ALA A 40 -1.06 -2.52 -4.36
C ALA A 40 0.16 -1.58 -4.41
N TRP A 41 0.94 -1.51 -3.34
CA TRP A 41 2.06 -0.56 -3.26
C TRP A 41 3.35 -1.03 -3.91
N GLY A 42 3.46 -2.32 -4.22
CA GLY A 42 4.64 -2.88 -4.87
C GLY A 42 5.90 -2.86 -3.99
N SER A 43 7.05 -3.10 -4.62
CA SER A 43 8.32 -3.21 -3.90
C SER A 43 8.77 -1.90 -3.25
N HIS A 44 8.36 -0.76 -3.78
CA HIS A 44 8.72 0.55 -3.19
C HIS A 44 8.05 0.79 -1.83
N GLY A 45 7.01 0.05 -1.49
CA GLY A 45 6.42 0.08 -0.15
C GLY A 45 7.35 -0.40 0.95
N ALA A 46 8.46 -1.08 0.60
CA ALA A 46 9.47 -1.48 1.59
C ALA A 46 10.25 -0.30 2.18
N HIS A 47 10.28 0.85 1.50
CA HIS A 47 10.99 2.03 1.98
C HIS A 47 10.47 2.45 3.37
N LEU A 48 11.36 2.65 4.32
CA LEU A 48 11.05 2.97 5.72
C LEU A 48 10.12 1.92 6.37
N ASN A 49 10.13 0.69 5.88
CA ASN A 49 9.25 -0.38 6.36
C ASN A 49 7.75 0.00 6.26
N ARG A 50 7.41 0.85 5.32
CA ARG A 50 6.10 1.49 5.24
C ARG A 50 4.99 0.51 4.89
N GLY A 51 5.25 -0.42 3.96
CA GLY A 51 4.26 -1.43 3.58
C GLY A 51 3.80 -2.27 4.76
N ALA A 52 4.74 -2.74 5.59
CA ALA A 52 4.42 -3.51 6.78
C ALA A 52 3.63 -2.69 7.80
N ALA A 53 3.98 -1.42 7.98
CA ALA A 53 3.28 -0.52 8.91
C ALA A 53 1.84 -0.27 8.46
N VAL A 54 1.62 -0.04 7.17
CA VAL A 54 0.27 0.17 6.61
C VAL A 54 -0.55 -1.11 6.70
N GLU A 55 0.04 -2.25 6.37
CA GLU A 55 -0.64 -3.55 6.48
C GLU A 55 -1.11 -3.80 7.92
N ALA A 56 -0.24 -3.59 8.91
CA ALA A 56 -0.59 -3.78 10.31
C ALA A 56 -1.75 -2.88 10.73
N GLY A 57 -1.73 -1.62 10.32
CA GLY A 57 -2.81 -0.68 10.61
C GLY A 57 -4.13 -1.06 9.95
N LEU A 58 -4.10 -1.53 8.70
CA LEU A 58 -5.29 -1.98 7.98
C LEU A 58 -5.90 -3.24 8.60
N ARG A 59 -5.09 -4.17 9.08
CA ARG A 59 -5.60 -5.40 9.70
C ARG A 59 -6.33 -5.14 11.02
N VAL A 60 -6.01 -4.06 11.72
CA VAL A 60 -6.73 -3.64 12.93
C VAL A 60 -8.18 -3.25 12.61
N THR A 61 -8.47 -2.79 11.40
CA THR A 61 -9.83 -2.39 10.99
C THR A 61 -10.78 -3.57 10.83
N ALA A 62 -10.27 -4.81 10.83
CA ALA A 62 -11.02 -6.04 10.58
C ALA A 62 -11.66 -6.11 9.18
N LYS A 63 -11.32 -5.20 8.27
CA LYS A 63 -11.74 -5.28 6.87
C LYS A 63 -10.89 -6.31 6.13
N PRO A 64 -11.47 -7.12 5.21
CA PRO A 64 -10.66 -8.03 4.42
C PRO A 64 -9.72 -7.25 3.49
N LEU A 65 -8.45 -7.70 3.41
CA LEU A 65 -7.47 -7.13 2.51
C LEU A 65 -7.33 -8.01 1.27
N PHE A 66 -7.14 -7.38 0.12
CA PHE A 66 -6.98 -8.05 -1.16
C PHE A 66 -5.69 -7.59 -1.83
N HIS A 67 -5.21 -8.36 -2.79
CA HIS A 67 -4.05 -8.02 -3.61
C HIS A 67 -4.29 -8.46 -5.05
N LEU A 68 -3.49 -7.92 -5.98
CA LEU A 68 -3.53 -8.28 -7.41
C LEU A 68 -2.37 -9.21 -7.80
N GLY A 69 -1.75 -9.85 -6.85
CA GLY A 69 -0.57 -10.69 -6.97
C GLY A 69 0.48 -10.24 -5.97
N LEU A 70 1.39 -11.15 -5.61
CA LEU A 70 2.47 -10.85 -4.66
C LEU A 70 3.81 -10.93 -5.36
N THR A 71 4.75 -10.05 -4.96
CA THR A 71 6.14 -10.12 -5.41
C THR A 71 6.84 -11.30 -4.73
N GLN A 72 8.08 -11.62 -5.15
CA GLN A 72 8.87 -12.65 -4.49
C GLN A 72 9.11 -12.35 -3.00
N ALA A 73 9.15 -11.09 -2.63
CA ALA A 73 9.27 -10.66 -1.23
C ALA A 73 7.95 -10.66 -0.46
N GLY A 74 6.83 -11.05 -1.11
CA GLY A 74 5.52 -11.09 -0.48
C GLY A 74 4.79 -9.75 -0.43
N ALA A 75 5.27 -8.74 -1.15
CA ALA A 75 4.60 -7.43 -1.24
C ALA A 75 3.50 -7.44 -2.30
N PRO A 76 2.36 -6.75 -2.07
CA PRO A 76 1.32 -6.63 -3.09
C PRO A 76 1.85 -5.90 -4.33
N LYS A 77 1.65 -6.50 -5.51
CA LYS A 77 2.12 -5.92 -6.78
C LYS A 77 1.41 -4.60 -7.08
N HIS A 78 2.15 -3.65 -7.67
CA HIS A 78 1.59 -2.41 -8.17
C HIS A 78 0.81 -2.68 -9.46
N PRO A 79 -0.35 -2.00 -9.70
CA PRO A 79 -1.17 -2.25 -10.88
C PRO A 79 -0.46 -2.06 -12.22
N LEU A 80 0.59 -1.25 -12.27
CA LEU A 80 1.38 -1.03 -13.48
C LEU A 80 1.93 -2.34 -14.07
N TYR A 81 2.16 -3.35 -13.24
CA TYR A 81 2.75 -4.64 -13.62
C TYR A 81 1.72 -5.76 -13.70
N ILE A 82 0.44 -5.43 -13.71
CA ILE A 82 -0.66 -6.40 -13.66
C ILE A 82 -1.49 -6.31 -14.93
N GLY A 83 -1.85 -7.47 -15.52
CA GLY A 83 -2.77 -7.50 -16.64
C GLY A 83 -4.20 -7.16 -16.23
N TYR A 84 -4.99 -6.64 -17.15
CA TYR A 84 -6.37 -6.22 -16.88
C TYR A 84 -7.30 -7.37 -16.45
N ALA A 85 -6.95 -8.61 -16.79
CA ALA A 85 -7.76 -9.78 -16.48
C ALA A 85 -7.57 -10.29 -15.04
N VAL A 86 -6.58 -9.77 -14.30
CA VAL A 86 -6.30 -10.21 -12.94
C VAL A 86 -7.39 -9.70 -11.99
N GLN A 87 -7.96 -10.62 -11.22
CA GLN A 87 -8.97 -10.30 -10.21
C GLN A 87 -8.32 -10.18 -8.81
N PRO A 88 -8.83 -9.30 -7.94
CA PRO A 88 -8.34 -9.24 -6.57
C PRO A 88 -8.51 -10.58 -5.84
N ALA A 89 -7.46 -10.99 -5.13
CA ALA A 89 -7.45 -12.20 -4.31
C ALA A 89 -7.34 -11.82 -2.84
N LEU A 90 -7.99 -12.59 -1.97
CA LEU A 90 -7.93 -12.35 -0.53
C LEU A 90 -6.48 -12.50 -0.04
N TRP A 91 -6.02 -11.54 0.74
CA TRP A 91 -4.72 -11.55 1.39
C TRP A 91 -4.90 -11.96 2.84
N PRO A 92 -4.57 -13.23 3.17
CA PRO A 92 -4.75 -13.78 4.52
C PRO A 92 -4.00 -13.00 5.60
#